data_6b8fd49ff2081b1f9c54ed6010c8a282
#
_entry.id   6b8fd49ff2081b1f9c54ed6010c8a282
#
_cell.length_a   1.000
_cell.length_b   1.000
_cell.length_c   1.000
_cell.angle_alpha   90.00
_cell.angle_beta   90.00
_cell.angle_gamma   90.00
#
_symmetry.space_group_name_H-M   'P 1'
#
loop_
_entity.id
_entity.type
_entity.pdbx_description
1 polymer ?
#
loop_
_entity_poly.entity_id
_entity_poly.type
_entity_poly.pdbx_seq_one_letter_code
_entity_poly.pdbx_strand_id
1 'polypeptide(L)'
;MKEVGFGTLNWVAVIIYLLAMLLIGVYFTKRASQSTNSFFTASGRLPSWVVGFSIYATTLSAITFMSTPEKAFLTDWSYIAGNIAIVAIIPLLIYFYVPFFKKLKVTSAYEYLEARFGPSIRVIGSLLFVVYHLGRVAIVIYLPTLAITSVSDMNPYIVASLVGLLCILYTFLGGFEGVVWSDFIQGVILLGGALVIIILGVMNIKGGFGTVFADAIEHKKLISADNWKLNTAAAAIPIIFLGNIFNNLYQYTASQDVVQRYQASDSLKETNKSLWTNGILALISAPLFYGMGTMLYSFYAHEAVLPKGFNTSSVVPYFILTEMPPFVAGLLIAAIFAAAQSTISSSLNSISACISIDIKQRFFGKGSERHEVNFARLVIIIAGIFGFGMSLYLIASNSNDLWDLFLFVTGLFGVPLAGVFAVGIFTKRTNTFGVICGLILGIIFAYVYNGVGKGNSPFYVSTISFTVAFVFAYILSFIVPSKHKKDITGLTIFEKHKPSTYISKTATKK
;
A
#
# COMPACT_ATOMS: atom_id res chain seq x y z
N MET A 1 -31.94 -7.97 -2.94
CA MET A 1 -31.24 -9.18 -2.41
C MET A 1 -31.77 -9.44 -1.02
N LYS A 2 -31.90 -10.70 -0.59
CA LYS A 2 -32.18 -11.02 0.82
C LYS A 2 -30.88 -10.76 1.56
N GLU A 3 -30.84 -9.73 2.42
CA GLU A 3 -29.70 -9.42 3.27
C GLU A 3 -29.45 -10.59 4.22
N VAL A 4 -28.19 -11.01 4.32
CA VAL A 4 -27.78 -12.09 5.22
C VAL A 4 -27.56 -11.49 6.60
N GLY A 5 -28.26 -11.99 7.61
CA GLY A 5 -28.07 -11.58 9.00
C GLY A 5 -26.66 -11.90 9.47
N PHE A 6 -25.93 -10.93 10.04
CA PHE A 6 -24.54 -11.16 10.46
C PHE A 6 -24.44 -12.11 11.68
N GLY A 7 -25.41 -12.08 12.55
CA GLY A 7 -25.51 -12.98 13.71
C GLY A 7 -24.54 -12.67 14.87
N THR A 8 -24.95 -13.07 16.08
CA THR A 8 -24.21 -12.72 17.32
C THR A 8 -22.81 -13.32 17.40
N LEU A 9 -22.65 -14.60 16.97
CA LEU A 9 -21.33 -15.27 17.02
C LEU A 9 -20.29 -14.61 16.11
N ASN A 10 -20.71 -14.10 14.97
CA ASN A 10 -19.82 -13.36 14.07
C ASN A 10 -19.38 -12.04 14.70
N TRP A 11 -20.29 -11.33 15.38
CA TRP A 11 -19.94 -10.14 16.15
C TRP A 11 -18.94 -10.42 17.26
N VAL A 12 -19.07 -11.55 17.98
CA VAL A 12 -18.09 -11.96 19.00
C VAL A 12 -16.70 -12.12 18.39
N ALA A 13 -16.56 -12.79 17.23
CA ALA A 13 -15.28 -12.96 16.55
C ALA A 13 -14.66 -11.61 16.16
N VAL A 14 -15.45 -10.70 15.57
CA VAL A 14 -14.99 -9.36 15.19
C VAL A 14 -14.56 -8.55 16.41
N ILE A 15 -15.32 -8.57 17.50
CA ILE A 15 -14.99 -7.84 18.73
C ILE A 15 -13.70 -8.37 19.35
N ILE A 16 -13.50 -9.69 19.40
CA ILE A 16 -12.25 -10.29 19.89
C ILE A 16 -11.06 -9.78 19.09
N TYR A 17 -11.15 -9.78 17.76
CA TYR A 17 -10.11 -9.25 16.89
C TYR A 17 -9.82 -7.77 17.18
N LEU A 18 -10.86 -6.93 17.24
CA LEU A 18 -10.72 -5.49 17.46
C LEU A 18 -10.11 -5.17 18.84
N LEU A 19 -10.49 -5.90 19.88
CA LEU A 19 -9.89 -5.79 21.21
C LEU A 19 -8.43 -6.22 21.21
N ALA A 20 -8.06 -7.28 20.50
CA ALA A 20 -6.67 -7.71 20.37
C ALA A 20 -5.81 -6.60 19.72
N MET A 21 -6.29 -5.94 18.66
CA MET A 21 -5.57 -4.83 18.01
C MET A 21 -5.40 -3.63 18.97
N LEU A 22 -6.44 -3.29 19.73
CA LEU A 22 -6.36 -2.21 20.71
C LEU A 22 -5.34 -2.53 21.82
N LEU A 23 -5.33 -3.78 22.33
CA LEU A 23 -4.37 -4.22 23.34
C LEU A 23 -2.92 -4.13 22.85
N ILE A 24 -2.65 -4.43 21.58
CA ILE A 24 -1.32 -4.23 20.97
C ILE A 24 -0.94 -2.75 21.03
N GLY A 25 -1.82 -1.84 20.61
CA GLY A 25 -1.59 -0.41 20.68
C GLY A 25 -1.26 0.06 22.11
N VAL A 26 -2.04 -0.39 23.09
CA VAL A 26 -1.83 -0.08 24.52
C VAL A 26 -0.48 -0.63 25.01
N TYR A 27 -0.13 -1.86 24.65
CA TYR A 27 1.12 -2.50 25.06
C TYR A 27 2.36 -1.70 24.62
N PHE A 28 2.36 -1.18 23.39
CA PHE A 28 3.48 -0.42 22.85
C PHE A 28 3.49 1.07 23.23
N THR A 29 2.45 1.58 23.90
CA THR A 29 2.31 3.02 24.23
C THR A 29 3.52 3.58 24.98
N LYS A 30 4.03 2.86 25.99
CA LYS A 30 5.19 3.32 26.80
C LYS A 30 6.45 3.45 25.95
N ARG A 31 6.71 2.49 25.04
CA ARG A 31 7.89 2.51 24.16
C ARG A 31 7.77 3.62 23.11
N ALA A 32 6.61 3.73 22.48
CA ALA A 32 6.34 4.78 21.51
C ALA A 32 6.50 6.20 22.08
N SER A 33 6.22 6.38 23.38
CA SER A 33 6.27 7.69 24.04
C SER A 33 7.69 8.12 24.47
N GLN A 34 8.71 7.28 24.29
CA GLN A 34 10.08 7.57 24.79
C GLN A 34 10.79 8.66 23.98
N SER A 35 10.66 8.62 22.65
CA SER A 35 11.31 9.58 21.75
C SER A 35 10.65 9.59 20.38
N THR A 36 10.93 10.65 19.62
CA THR A 36 10.54 10.77 18.21
C THR A 36 11.07 9.59 17.38
N ASN A 37 12.29 9.14 17.64
CA ASN A 37 12.89 8.01 16.94
C ASN A 37 12.18 6.68 17.28
N SER A 38 11.83 6.45 18.55
CA SER A 38 11.01 5.30 18.95
C SER A 38 9.63 5.36 18.31
N PHE A 39 9.02 6.54 18.25
CA PHE A 39 7.66 6.72 17.68
C PHE A 39 7.59 6.45 16.20
N PHE A 40 8.62 6.82 15.40
CA PHE A 40 8.59 6.72 13.94
C PHE A 40 9.39 5.57 13.34
N THR A 41 10.39 5.02 14.03
CA THR A 41 11.27 3.97 13.49
C THR A 41 11.53 2.81 14.45
N ALA A 42 10.82 2.77 15.59
CA ALA A 42 11.06 1.79 16.66
C ALA A 42 12.55 1.71 17.07
N SER A 43 13.30 2.81 16.87
CA SER A 43 14.75 2.91 17.11
C SER A 43 15.59 1.84 16.39
N GLY A 44 15.13 1.30 15.26
CA GLY A 44 15.84 0.31 14.47
C GLY A 44 15.93 -1.09 15.07
N ARG A 45 15.10 -1.45 16.05
CA ARG A 45 15.23 -2.69 16.85
C ARG A 45 14.39 -3.87 16.37
N LEU A 46 13.62 -3.69 15.29
CA LEU A 46 12.66 -4.71 14.86
C LEU A 46 13.34 -5.85 14.07
N PRO A 47 12.93 -7.10 14.31
CA PRO A 47 13.40 -8.24 13.54
C PRO A 47 13.03 -8.11 12.06
N SER A 48 13.95 -8.47 11.17
CA SER A 48 13.76 -8.33 9.72
C SER A 48 12.55 -9.06 9.16
N TRP A 49 12.23 -10.24 9.70
CA TRP A 49 11.07 -11.01 9.28
C TRP A 49 9.73 -10.32 9.64
N VAL A 50 9.64 -9.68 10.83
CA VAL A 50 8.46 -8.89 11.22
C VAL A 50 8.33 -7.66 10.33
N VAL A 51 9.44 -6.96 10.08
CA VAL A 51 9.47 -5.80 9.18
C VAL A 51 9.06 -6.20 7.77
N GLY A 52 9.55 -7.34 7.26
CA GLY A 52 9.16 -7.86 5.94
C GLY A 52 7.68 -8.23 5.85
N PHE A 53 7.13 -8.83 6.89
CA PHE A 53 5.70 -9.09 7.02
C PHE A 53 4.89 -7.79 7.05
N SER A 54 5.36 -6.79 7.80
CA SER A 54 4.71 -5.48 7.87
C SER A 54 4.77 -4.74 6.52
N ILE A 55 5.88 -4.81 5.76
CA ILE A 55 5.93 -4.29 4.39
C ILE A 55 4.86 -4.97 3.53
N TYR A 56 4.79 -6.30 3.58
CA TYR A 56 3.79 -7.07 2.85
C TYR A 56 2.36 -6.67 3.23
N ALA A 57 2.01 -6.65 4.52
CA ALA A 57 0.68 -6.30 5.00
C ALA A 57 0.29 -4.85 4.70
N THR A 58 1.26 -3.91 4.67
CA THR A 58 1.03 -2.51 4.30
C THR A 58 0.72 -2.35 2.80
N THR A 59 1.38 -3.14 1.96
CA THR A 59 1.20 -3.09 0.50
C THR A 59 -0.03 -3.87 0.04
N LEU A 60 -0.44 -4.89 0.80
CA LEU A 60 -1.64 -5.68 0.56
C LEU A 60 -2.82 -5.09 1.34
N SER A 61 -3.78 -4.54 0.63
CA SER A 61 -4.96 -3.90 1.23
C SER A 61 -6.19 -4.80 1.20
N ALA A 62 -7.25 -4.41 1.91
CA ALA A 62 -8.56 -5.06 1.81
C ALA A 62 -9.11 -5.07 0.38
N ILE A 63 -8.77 -4.05 -0.41
CA ILE A 63 -9.12 -3.99 -1.84
C ILE A 63 -8.48 -5.17 -2.56
N THR A 64 -7.18 -5.43 -2.34
CA THR A 64 -6.48 -6.58 -2.95
C THR A 64 -7.08 -7.91 -2.49
N PHE A 65 -7.42 -8.05 -1.20
CA PHE A 65 -8.04 -9.25 -0.65
C PHE A 65 -9.39 -9.60 -1.32
N MET A 66 -10.17 -8.59 -1.71
CA MET A 66 -11.46 -8.79 -2.37
C MET A 66 -11.35 -8.78 -3.89
N SER A 67 -10.64 -7.81 -4.46
CA SER A 67 -10.60 -7.60 -5.90
C SER A 67 -9.70 -8.59 -6.65
N THR A 68 -8.67 -9.16 -6.00
CA THR A 68 -7.84 -10.18 -6.66
C THR A 68 -8.63 -11.48 -6.91
N PRO A 69 -9.36 -12.05 -5.91
CA PRO A 69 -10.25 -13.17 -6.15
C PRO A 69 -11.38 -12.83 -7.14
N GLU A 70 -11.96 -11.62 -7.05
CA GLU A 70 -12.98 -11.17 -8.01
C GLU A 70 -12.45 -11.19 -9.46
N LYS A 71 -11.25 -10.67 -9.69
CA LYS A 71 -10.63 -10.69 -11.03
C LYS A 71 -10.42 -12.12 -11.53
N ALA A 72 -9.90 -13.03 -10.69
CA ALA A 72 -9.75 -14.44 -11.05
C ALA A 72 -11.11 -15.14 -11.26
N PHE A 73 -12.14 -14.78 -10.49
CA PHE A 73 -13.52 -15.25 -10.66
C PHE A 73 -14.08 -14.83 -12.02
N LEU A 74 -13.92 -13.57 -12.39
CA LEU A 74 -14.45 -13.01 -13.65
C LEU A 74 -13.62 -13.39 -14.87
N THR A 75 -12.30 -13.38 -14.75
CA THR A 75 -11.36 -13.57 -15.86
C THR A 75 -10.45 -14.77 -15.61
N ASP A 76 -9.19 -14.52 -15.33
CA ASP A 76 -8.14 -15.51 -15.10
C ASP A 76 -7.02 -14.98 -14.17
N TRP A 77 -5.88 -15.69 -14.13
CA TRP A 77 -4.72 -15.36 -13.31
C TRP A 77 -3.74 -14.35 -13.94
N SER A 78 -4.08 -13.68 -15.03
CA SER A 78 -3.15 -12.78 -15.74
C SER A 78 -2.61 -11.66 -14.84
N TYR A 79 -3.39 -11.21 -13.86
CA TYR A 79 -2.97 -10.18 -12.90
C TYR A 79 -1.87 -10.64 -11.93
N ILE A 80 -1.52 -11.94 -11.87
CA ILE A 80 -0.36 -12.47 -11.11
C ILE A 80 0.96 -11.82 -11.57
N ALA A 81 1.01 -11.30 -12.80
CA ALA A 81 2.11 -10.51 -13.32
C ALA A 81 2.48 -9.32 -12.40
N GLY A 82 1.50 -8.76 -11.68
CA GLY A 82 1.72 -7.73 -10.65
C GLY A 82 2.54 -8.23 -9.46
N ASN A 83 2.26 -9.45 -8.98
CA ASN A 83 3.01 -10.07 -7.88
C ASN A 83 4.45 -10.43 -8.31
N ILE A 84 4.61 -10.90 -9.55
CA ILE A 84 5.93 -11.17 -10.15
C ILE A 84 6.73 -9.86 -10.26
N ALA A 85 6.09 -8.74 -10.62
CA ALA A 85 6.74 -7.43 -10.69
C ALA A 85 7.29 -6.98 -9.33
N ILE A 86 6.63 -7.30 -8.19
CA ILE A 86 7.16 -7.02 -6.85
C ILE A 86 8.51 -7.71 -6.65
N VAL A 87 8.59 -9.00 -6.98
CA VAL A 87 9.83 -9.77 -6.83
C VAL A 87 10.92 -9.27 -7.78
N ALA A 88 10.54 -8.93 -9.01
CA ALA A 88 11.47 -8.46 -10.05
C ALA A 88 12.18 -7.14 -9.68
N ILE A 89 11.53 -6.26 -8.91
CA ILE A 89 12.17 -4.99 -8.51
C ILE A 89 13.08 -5.13 -7.29
N ILE A 90 12.98 -6.19 -6.47
CA ILE A 90 13.76 -6.34 -5.22
C ILE A 90 15.27 -6.20 -5.45
N PRO A 91 15.88 -6.85 -6.45
CA PRO A 91 17.31 -6.65 -6.72
C PRO A 91 17.64 -5.18 -7.01
N LEU A 92 16.82 -4.49 -7.81
CA LEU A 92 17.02 -3.07 -8.13
C LEU A 92 16.95 -2.21 -6.85
N LEU A 93 16.02 -2.50 -5.93
CA LEU A 93 15.90 -1.80 -4.66
C LEU A 93 17.14 -2.02 -3.78
N ILE A 94 17.56 -3.26 -3.61
CA ILE A 94 18.69 -3.64 -2.76
C ILE A 94 20.01 -3.02 -3.25
N TYR A 95 20.22 -2.97 -4.56
CA TYR A 95 21.48 -2.48 -5.11
C TYR A 95 21.52 -0.96 -5.30
N PHE A 96 20.38 -0.32 -5.60
CA PHE A 96 20.36 1.07 -6.06
C PHE A 96 19.58 2.06 -5.18
N TYR A 97 18.66 1.62 -4.31
CA TYR A 97 17.83 2.55 -3.53
C TYR A 97 18.08 2.45 -2.02
N VAL A 98 17.93 1.26 -1.46
CA VAL A 98 18.04 1.03 -0.01
C VAL A 98 19.37 1.51 0.57
N PRO A 99 20.54 1.34 -0.12
CA PRO A 99 21.81 1.83 0.39
C PRO A 99 21.84 3.34 0.66
N PHE A 100 21.13 4.15 -0.16
CA PHE A 100 21.08 5.60 0.07
C PHE A 100 20.24 5.95 1.29
N PHE A 101 19.06 5.33 1.46
CA PHE A 101 18.22 5.55 2.64
C PHE A 101 18.94 5.14 3.94
N LYS A 102 19.58 3.99 3.94
CA LYS A 102 20.34 3.50 5.10
C LYS A 102 21.53 4.38 5.43
N LYS A 103 22.28 4.81 4.42
CA LYS A 103 23.46 5.66 4.57
C LYS A 103 23.09 7.03 5.15
N LEU A 104 22.00 7.63 4.69
CA LEU A 104 21.55 8.94 5.17
C LEU A 104 20.87 8.87 6.54
N LYS A 105 20.51 7.67 7.04
CA LYS A 105 19.77 7.46 8.29
C LYS A 105 18.55 8.36 8.39
N VAL A 106 17.86 8.51 7.26
CA VAL A 106 16.69 9.39 7.14
C VAL A 106 15.48 8.81 7.88
N THR A 107 14.69 9.66 8.52
CA THR A 107 13.39 9.27 9.09
C THR A 107 12.30 9.36 8.00
N SER A 108 12.40 10.37 7.14
CA SER A 108 11.54 10.56 5.99
C SER A 108 12.29 10.29 4.68
N ALA A 109 11.64 9.60 3.74
CA ALA A 109 12.18 9.40 2.38
C ALA A 109 12.57 10.73 1.70
N TYR A 110 11.83 11.79 2.00
CA TYR A 110 11.97 13.11 1.36
C TYR A 110 13.20 13.89 1.86
N GLU A 111 13.81 13.48 2.96
CA GLU A 111 15.14 14.00 3.37
C GLU A 111 16.21 13.72 2.32
N TYR A 112 16.12 12.57 1.61
CA TYR A 112 16.99 12.32 0.45
C TYR A 112 16.77 13.38 -0.65
N LEU A 113 15.53 13.75 -0.93
CA LEU A 113 15.22 14.78 -1.94
C LEU A 113 15.76 16.16 -1.54
N GLU A 114 15.73 16.50 -0.24
CA GLU A 114 16.37 17.72 0.24
C GLU A 114 17.89 17.66 0.06
N ALA A 115 18.52 16.56 0.44
CA ALA A 115 19.94 16.36 0.26
C ALA A 115 20.35 16.52 -1.20
N ARG A 116 19.56 15.99 -2.14
CA ARG A 116 19.85 15.96 -3.57
C ARG A 116 19.44 17.23 -4.30
N PHE A 117 18.26 17.76 -4.07
CA PHE A 117 17.66 18.86 -4.83
C PHE A 117 17.37 20.12 -4.01
N GLY A 118 17.10 20.00 -2.72
CA GLY A 118 16.83 21.13 -1.84
C GLY A 118 15.48 21.03 -1.10
N PRO A 119 15.24 21.98 -0.17
CA PRO A 119 14.09 21.92 0.74
C PRO A 119 12.75 21.97 0.03
N SER A 120 12.64 22.70 -1.09
CA SER A 120 11.38 22.78 -1.85
C SER A 120 10.93 21.42 -2.36
N ILE A 121 11.86 20.59 -2.86
CA ILE A 121 11.50 19.25 -3.36
C ILE A 121 11.13 18.30 -2.24
N ARG A 122 11.76 18.41 -1.06
CA ARG A 122 11.34 17.69 0.15
C ARG A 122 9.89 17.97 0.50
N VAL A 123 9.53 19.26 0.58
CA VAL A 123 8.16 19.68 0.95
C VAL A 123 7.14 19.26 -0.11
N ILE A 124 7.44 19.44 -1.39
CA ILE A 124 6.55 19.01 -2.48
C ILE A 124 6.33 17.50 -2.42
N GLY A 125 7.39 16.70 -2.30
CA GLY A 125 7.28 15.25 -2.21
C GLY A 125 6.47 14.79 -1.00
N SER A 126 6.74 15.39 0.17
CA SER A 126 6.01 15.11 1.41
C SER A 126 4.51 15.46 1.30
N LEU A 127 4.18 16.61 0.71
CA LEU A 127 2.77 17.01 0.53
C LEU A 127 2.03 16.13 -0.47
N LEU A 128 2.65 15.76 -1.58
CA LEU A 128 2.06 14.82 -2.55
C LEU A 128 1.76 13.46 -1.91
N PHE A 129 2.69 12.96 -1.09
CA PHE A 129 2.47 11.74 -0.31
C PHE A 129 1.29 11.89 0.66
N VAL A 130 1.25 12.98 1.43
CA VAL A 130 0.18 13.23 2.42
C VAL A 130 -1.18 13.28 1.74
N VAL A 131 -1.32 14.03 0.66
CA VAL A 131 -2.59 14.15 -0.08
C VAL A 131 -3.02 12.78 -0.63
N TYR A 132 -2.09 12.05 -1.25
CA TYR A 132 -2.37 10.70 -1.74
C TYR A 132 -2.83 9.76 -0.63
N HIS A 133 -2.12 9.73 0.51
CA HIS A 133 -2.44 8.81 1.60
C HIS A 133 -3.70 9.19 2.39
N LEU A 134 -4.07 10.47 2.45
CA LEU A 134 -5.39 10.88 2.98
C LEU A 134 -6.54 10.31 2.15
N GLY A 135 -6.44 10.39 0.81
CA GLY A 135 -7.39 9.74 -0.10
C GLY A 135 -7.39 8.21 0.03
N ARG A 136 -6.19 7.60 0.16
CA ARG A 136 -6.05 6.16 0.35
C ARG A 136 -6.73 5.67 1.61
N VAL A 137 -6.60 6.38 2.74
CA VAL A 137 -7.30 6.05 4.00
C VAL A 137 -8.80 6.03 3.79
N ALA A 138 -9.38 7.05 3.13
CA ALA A 138 -10.80 7.11 2.86
C ALA A 138 -11.31 5.92 2.02
N ILE A 139 -10.62 5.62 0.92
CA ILE A 139 -11.00 4.53 0.00
C ILE A 139 -10.86 3.16 0.67
N VAL A 140 -9.81 2.96 1.47
CA VAL A 140 -9.56 1.68 2.17
C VAL A 140 -10.57 1.43 3.29
N ILE A 141 -11.17 2.46 3.89
CA ILE A 141 -12.32 2.30 4.80
C ILE A 141 -13.59 2.02 4.00
N TYR A 142 -13.83 2.76 2.93
CA TYR A 142 -15.06 2.73 2.15
C TYR A 142 -15.30 1.39 1.43
N LEU A 143 -14.32 0.90 0.66
CA LEU A 143 -14.54 -0.26 -0.22
C LEU A 143 -14.89 -1.55 0.52
N PRO A 144 -14.19 -1.96 1.61
CA PRO A 144 -14.59 -3.13 2.39
C PRO A 144 -15.96 -2.93 3.05
N THR A 145 -16.23 -1.71 3.53
CA THR A 145 -17.52 -1.37 4.11
C THR A 145 -18.63 -1.61 3.10
N LEU A 146 -18.52 -1.05 1.89
CA LEU A 146 -19.53 -1.21 0.85
C LEU A 146 -19.71 -2.67 0.45
N ALA A 147 -18.60 -3.41 0.24
CA ALA A 147 -18.66 -4.80 -0.19
C ALA A 147 -19.37 -5.71 0.84
N ILE A 148 -19.12 -5.49 2.14
CA ILE A 148 -19.74 -6.27 3.22
C ILE A 148 -21.21 -5.87 3.41
N THR A 149 -21.50 -4.57 3.44
CA THR A 149 -22.85 -4.08 3.73
C THR A 149 -23.82 -4.22 2.56
N SER A 150 -23.31 -4.41 1.34
CA SER A 150 -24.17 -4.72 0.18
C SER A 150 -24.78 -6.12 0.20
N VAL A 151 -24.26 -7.01 1.03
CA VAL A 151 -24.67 -8.43 1.13
C VAL A 151 -25.10 -8.84 2.54
N SER A 152 -25.07 -7.92 3.52
CA SER A 152 -25.43 -8.15 4.91
C SER A 152 -26.37 -7.06 5.45
N ASP A 153 -26.98 -7.34 6.60
CA ASP A 153 -27.82 -6.41 7.38
C ASP A 153 -26.99 -5.37 8.18
N MET A 154 -25.68 -5.33 7.99
CA MET A 154 -24.80 -4.43 8.75
C MET A 154 -24.95 -2.99 8.28
N ASN A 155 -25.04 -2.07 9.23
CA ASN A 155 -25.08 -0.64 8.91
C ASN A 155 -23.68 -0.17 8.46
N PRO A 156 -23.56 0.45 7.24
CA PRO A 156 -22.26 0.87 6.69
C PRO A 156 -21.53 1.89 7.57
N TYR A 157 -22.25 2.76 8.25
CA TYR A 157 -21.64 3.74 9.17
C TYR A 157 -21.03 3.08 10.41
N ILE A 158 -21.64 2.00 10.92
CA ILE A 158 -21.09 1.22 12.03
C ILE A 158 -19.83 0.49 11.57
N VAL A 159 -19.87 -0.19 10.41
CA VAL A 159 -18.71 -0.91 9.86
C VAL A 159 -17.53 0.05 9.61
N ALA A 160 -17.78 1.18 8.94
CA ALA A 160 -16.76 2.19 8.72
C ALA A 160 -16.15 2.73 10.02
N SER A 161 -17.00 2.93 11.06
CA SER A 161 -16.56 3.41 12.38
C SER A 161 -15.68 2.38 13.10
N LEU A 162 -16.05 1.09 13.06
CA LEU A 162 -15.25 0.02 13.67
C LEU A 162 -13.88 -0.12 12.99
N VAL A 163 -13.84 -0.03 11.67
CA VAL A 163 -12.57 -0.11 10.92
C VAL A 163 -11.73 1.13 11.13
N GLY A 164 -12.30 2.33 10.96
CA GLY A 164 -11.57 3.60 10.94
C GLY A 164 -11.19 4.08 12.34
N LEU A 165 -12.17 4.26 13.26
CA LEU A 165 -11.89 4.87 14.57
C LEU A 165 -11.01 4.01 15.46
N LEU A 166 -11.19 2.70 15.47
CA LEU A 166 -10.32 1.80 16.24
C LEU A 166 -8.91 1.77 15.67
N CYS A 167 -8.77 1.87 14.35
CA CYS A 167 -7.45 1.98 13.70
C CYS A 167 -6.73 3.26 14.12
N ILE A 168 -7.42 4.40 14.12
CA ILE A 168 -6.87 5.67 14.60
C ILE A 168 -6.40 5.53 16.04
N LEU A 169 -7.21 4.92 16.91
CA LEU A 169 -6.92 4.80 18.34
C LEU A 169 -5.67 3.95 18.61
N TYR A 170 -5.56 2.74 18.07
CA TYR A 170 -4.38 1.92 18.34
C TYR A 170 -3.10 2.45 17.67
N THR A 171 -3.22 3.15 16.52
CA THR A 171 -2.08 3.80 15.85
C THR A 171 -1.57 4.98 16.69
N PHE A 172 -2.49 5.80 17.22
CA PHE A 172 -2.19 6.89 18.14
C PHE A 172 -1.44 6.42 19.40
N LEU A 173 -1.87 5.30 19.97
CA LEU A 173 -1.27 4.72 21.16
C LEU A 173 0.08 4.07 20.89
N GLY A 174 0.12 3.15 19.92
CA GLY A 174 1.24 2.23 19.69
C GLY A 174 2.40 2.80 18.89
N GLY A 175 2.21 3.92 18.16
CA GLY A 175 3.21 4.44 17.25
C GLY A 175 3.65 3.40 16.21
N PHE A 176 4.83 3.57 15.65
CA PHE A 176 5.33 2.70 14.57
C PHE A 176 5.58 1.26 15.01
N GLU A 177 6.10 1.03 16.22
CA GLU A 177 6.33 -0.35 16.72
C GLU A 177 5.01 -1.10 16.88
N GLY A 178 3.97 -0.44 17.39
CA GLY A 178 2.62 -0.99 17.48
C GLY A 178 2.02 -1.29 16.10
N VAL A 179 2.21 -0.39 15.13
CA VAL A 179 1.79 -0.59 13.73
C VAL A 179 2.45 -1.83 13.13
N VAL A 180 3.77 -1.98 13.25
CA VAL A 180 4.50 -3.11 12.63
C VAL A 180 4.09 -4.45 13.23
N TRP A 181 3.88 -4.54 14.54
CA TRP A 181 3.42 -5.76 15.18
C TRP A 181 1.93 -6.05 14.90
N SER A 182 1.08 -5.03 14.85
CA SER A 182 -0.31 -5.23 14.41
C SER A 182 -0.37 -5.71 12.96
N ASP A 183 0.43 -5.14 12.06
CA ASP A 183 0.52 -5.57 10.67
C ASP A 183 0.94 -7.05 10.53
N PHE A 184 1.88 -7.51 11.37
CA PHE A 184 2.27 -8.91 11.37
C PHE A 184 1.08 -9.81 11.73
N ILE A 185 0.37 -9.52 12.81
CA ILE A 185 -0.79 -10.31 13.24
C ILE A 185 -1.92 -10.22 12.19
N GLN A 186 -2.17 -9.04 11.67
CA GLN A 186 -3.16 -8.81 10.61
C GLN A 186 -2.82 -9.58 9.35
N GLY A 187 -1.54 -9.61 8.95
CA GLY A 187 -1.08 -10.40 7.81
C GLY A 187 -1.26 -11.92 8.01
N VAL A 188 -1.03 -12.43 9.23
CA VAL A 188 -1.26 -13.84 9.56
C VAL A 188 -2.76 -14.17 9.51
N ILE A 189 -3.63 -13.33 10.08
CA ILE A 189 -5.08 -13.50 10.04
C ILE A 189 -5.59 -13.46 8.59
N LEU A 190 -5.06 -12.56 7.77
CA LEU A 190 -5.42 -12.41 6.37
C LEU A 190 -5.05 -13.64 5.54
N LEU A 191 -3.79 -14.09 5.62
CA LEU A 191 -3.34 -15.28 4.89
C LEU A 191 -4.01 -16.56 5.39
N GLY A 192 -4.14 -16.70 6.70
CA GLY A 192 -4.86 -17.81 7.34
C GLY A 192 -6.32 -17.82 6.94
N GLY A 193 -6.98 -16.65 6.92
CA GLY A 193 -8.35 -16.49 6.46
C GLY A 193 -8.54 -16.89 5.01
N ALA A 194 -7.66 -16.45 4.11
CA ALA A 194 -7.69 -16.84 2.71
C ALA A 194 -7.57 -18.36 2.54
N LEU A 195 -6.67 -18.99 3.29
CA LEU A 195 -6.50 -20.44 3.27
C LEU A 195 -7.75 -21.16 3.77
N VAL A 196 -8.37 -20.70 4.86
CA VAL A 196 -9.62 -21.28 5.41
C VAL A 196 -10.75 -21.17 4.39
N ILE A 197 -10.91 -20.03 3.72
CA ILE A 197 -11.91 -19.85 2.66
C ILE A 197 -11.73 -20.88 1.55
N ILE A 198 -10.49 -21.10 1.08
CA ILE A 198 -10.21 -22.07 0.02
C ILE A 198 -10.52 -23.51 0.50
N ILE A 199 -10.03 -23.91 1.68
CA ILE A 199 -10.22 -25.25 2.20
C ILE A 199 -11.69 -25.57 2.35
N LEU A 200 -12.45 -24.74 3.06
CA LEU A 200 -13.87 -24.96 3.29
C LEU A 200 -14.66 -24.83 1.97
N GLY A 201 -14.29 -23.91 1.08
CA GLY A 201 -14.92 -23.76 -0.21
C GLY A 201 -14.76 -25.00 -1.09
N VAL A 202 -13.54 -25.54 -1.17
CA VAL A 202 -13.27 -26.78 -1.91
C VAL A 202 -14.02 -27.99 -1.30
N MET A 203 -14.11 -28.05 0.03
CA MET A 203 -14.88 -29.13 0.71
C MET A 203 -16.37 -29.08 0.41
N ASN A 204 -16.92 -27.91 0.11
CA ASN A 204 -18.33 -27.72 -0.22
C ASN A 204 -18.64 -27.96 -1.74
N ILE A 205 -17.63 -28.27 -2.56
CA ILE A 205 -17.80 -28.58 -3.99
C ILE A 205 -17.78 -30.09 -4.19
N LYS A 206 -18.77 -30.65 -4.90
CA LYS A 206 -18.79 -32.06 -5.31
C LYS A 206 -17.59 -32.38 -6.20
N GLY A 207 -16.80 -33.37 -5.81
CA GLY A 207 -15.54 -33.69 -6.48
C GLY A 207 -14.34 -32.86 -5.99
N GLY A 208 -14.56 -31.89 -5.11
CA GLY A 208 -13.53 -31.16 -4.39
C GLY A 208 -12.52 -30.45 -5.31
N PHE A 209 -11.23 -30.56 -4.98
CA PHE A 209 -10.15 -29.96 -5.75
C PHE A 209 -10.11 -30.42 -7.21
N GLY A 210 -10.53 -31.68 -7.48
CA GLY A 210 -10.56 -32.23 -8.86
C GLY A 210 -11.50 -31.44 -9.77
N THR A 211 -12.70 -31.08 -9.29
CA THR A 211 -13.67 -30.25 -10.01
C THR A 211 -13.13 -28.84 -10.21
N VAL A 212 -12.60 -28.20 -9.17
CA VAL A 212 -12.01 -26.85 -9.28
C VAL A 212 -10.88 -26.81 -10.32
N PHE A 213 -10.03 -27.83 -10.35
CA PHE A 213 -8.93 -27.91 -11.31
C PHE A 213 -9.41 -28.17 -12.74
N ALA A 214 -10.42 -29.04 -12.91
CA ALA A 214 -11.04 -29.29 -14.21
C ALA A 214 -11.68 -28.02 -14.78
N ASP A 215 -12.47 -27.30 -13.98
CA ASP A 215 -13.05 -26.01 -14.37
C ASP A 215 -12.00 -24.96 -14.72
N ALA A 216 -10.89 -24.93 -13.96
CA ALA A 216 -9.79 -24.01 -14.21
C ALA A 216 -9.17 -24.19 -15.59
N ILE A 217 -9.10 -25.44 -16.07
CA ILE A 217 -8.59 -25.77 -17.41
C ILE A 217 -9.65 -25.53 -18.47
N GLU A 218 -10.85 -26.08 -18.29
CA GLU A 218 -11.94 -26.03 -19.27
C GLU A 218 -12.38 -24.59 -19.57
N HIS A 219 -12.53 -23.77 -18.52
CA HIS A 219 -12.98 -22.38 -18.63
C HIS A 219 -11.81 -21.37 -18.65
N LYS A 220 -10.58 -21.83 -18.91
CA LYS A 220 -9.37 -20.99 -19.05
C LYS A 220 -9.17 -20.02 -17.88
N LYS A 221 -9.43 -20.45 -16.65
CA LYS A 221 -9.28 -19.65 -15.44
C LYS A 221 -7.81 -19.48 -14.98
N LEU A 222 -6.89 -20.25 -15.55
CA LEU A 222 -5.45 -20.05 -15.39
C LEU A 222 -4.95 -18.99 -16.39
N ILE A 223 -3.66 -18.94 -16.67
CA ILE A 223 -3.10 -17.97 -17.62
C ILE A 223 -3.44 -18.37 -19.05
N SER A 224 -4.16 -17.52 -19.79
CA SER A 224 -4.45 -17.71 -21.20
C SER A 224 -3.29 -17.25 -22.09
N ALA A 225 -2.99 -18.01 -23.14
CA ALA A 225 -2.00 -17.62 -24.15
C ALA A 225 -2.39 -16.33 -24.90
N ASP A 226 -3.67 -16.02 -25.01
CA ASP A 226 -4.17 -14.81 -25.66
C ASP A 226 -3.79 -13.53 -24.90
N ASN A 227 -3.57 -13.61 -23.58
CA ASN A 227 -3.20 -12.49 -22.74
C ASN A 227 -1.71 -12.09 -22.84
N TRP A 228 -0.91 -12.83 -23.62
CA TRP A 228 0.47 -12.44 -23.94
C TRP A 228 0.57 -11.50 -25.14
N LYS A 229 -0.51 -11.33 -25.91
CA LYS A 229 -0.53 -10.44 -27.06
C LYS A 229 -0.49 -8.99 -26.60
N LEU A 230 0.46 -8.21 -27.15
CA LEU A 230 0.54 -6.77 -26.94
C LEU A 230 -0.63 -6.08 -27.66
N ASN A 231 -1.76 -6.05 -27.02
CA ASN A 231 -2.90 -5.25 -27.43
C ASN A 231 -3.15 -4.19 -26.34
N THR A 232 -3.92 -3.17 -26.65
CA THR A 232 -4.30 -2.12 -25.69
C THR A 232 -5.30 -2.61 -24.62
N ALA A 233 -5.66 -3.89 -24.63
CA ALA A 233 -6.60 -4.46 -23.69
C ALA A 233 -6.04 -4.46 -22.25
N ALA A 234 -6.93 -4.21 -21.32
CA ALA A 234 -6.59 -4.06 -19.89
C ALA A 234 -5.91 -5.29 -19.26
N ALA A 235 -6.10 -6.47 -19.82
CA ALA A 235 -5.64 -7.74 -19.26
C ALA A 235 -4.35 -8.32 -19.90
N ALA A 236 -3.67 -7.57 -20.78
CA ALA A 236 -2.41 -8.05 -21.38
C ALA A 236 -1.29 -8.14 -20.33
N ILE A 237 -0.75 -9.34 -20.13
CA ILE A 237 0.27 -9.66 -19.13
C ILE A 237 1.49 -8.73 -19.19
N PRO A 238 2.10 -8.44 -20.37
CA PRO A 238 3.23 -7.54 -20.43
C PRO A 238 2.92 -6.12 -19.96
N ILE A 239 1.70 -5.65 -20.21
CA ILE A 239 1.22 -4.31 -19.80
C ILE A 239 1.00 -4.26 -18.29
N ILE A 240 0.34 -5.29 -17.73
CA ILE A 240 0.14 -5.43 -16.28
C ILE A 240 1.51 -5.49 -15.58
N PHE A 241 2.43 -6.30 -16.07
CA PHE A 241 3.77 -6.43 -15.51
C PHE A 241 4.52 -5.09 -15.53
N LEU A 242 4.58 -4.43 -16.68
CA LEU A 242 5.31 -3.17 -16.84
C LEU A 242 4.70 -2.06 -15.98
N GLY A 243 3.38 -1.89 -15.99
CA GLY A 243 2.72 -0.89 -15.15
C GLY A 243 2.94 -1.12 -13.67
N ASN A 244 2.91 -2.40 -13.24
CA ASN A 244 3.21 -2.75 -11.85
C ASN A 244 4.69 -2.56 -11.48
N ILE A 245 5.65 -2.68 -12.39
CA ILE A 245 7.04 -2.30 -12.13
C ILE A 245 7.11 -0.85 -11.65
N PHE A 246 6.46 0.08 -12.34
CA PHE A 246 6.48 1.51 -11.98
C PHE A 246 5.64 1.83 -10.73
N ASN A 247 4.49 1.18 -10.55
CA ASN A 247 3.72 1.30 -9.32
C ASN A 247 4.52 0.80 -8.10
N ASN A 248 5.18 -0.34 -8.23
CA ASN A 248 6.02 -0.89 -7.18
C ASN A 248 7.28 -0.04 -6.95
N LEU A 249 7.87 0.56 -7.98
CA LEU A 249 8.95 1.52 -7.79
C LEU A 249 8.49 2.69 -6.92
N TYR A 250 7.30 3.23 -7.15
CA TYR A 250 6.73 4.24 -6.24
C TYR A 250 6.58 3.70 -4.82
N GLN A 251 5.92 2.58 -4.66
CA GLN A 251 5.61 2.00 -3.35
C GLN A 251 6.87 1.74 -2.51
N TYR A 252 7.96 1.27 -3.13
CA TYR A 252 9.18 0.86 -2.43
C TYR A 252 10.29 1.92 -2.42
N THR A 253 10.17 3.02 -3.16
CA THR A 253 11.23 4.05 -3.22
C THR A 253 10.77 5.44 -2.81
N ALA A 254 9.51 5.78 -3.02
CA ALA A 254 8.98 7.12 -2.81
C ALA A 254 7.82 7.18 -1.81
N SER A 255 7.23 6.04 -1.44
CA SER A 255 6.17 5.97 -0.45
C SER A 255 6.76 5.84 0.96
N GLN A 256 6.46 6.82 1.82
CA GLN A 256 7.02 6.91 3.17
C GLN A 256 6.65 5.72 4.04
N ASP A 257 5.46 5.14 3.87
CA ASP A 257 5.00 3.98 4.63
C ASP A 257 5.92 2.76 4.49
N VAL A 258 6.51 2.54 3.32
CA VAL A 258 7.48 1.46 3.10
C VAL A 258 8.91 1.90 3.44
N VAL A 259 9.33 3.11 3.00
CA VAL A 259 10.70 3.60 3.24
C VAL A 259 10.99 3.74 4.74
N GLN A 260 10.01 4.13 5.54
CA GLN A 260 10.11 4.18 7.00
C GLN A 260 10.49 2.83 7.60
N ARG A 261 9.99 1.71 7.03
CA ARG A 261 10.29 0.35 7.46
C ARG A 261 11.75 -0.05 7.23
N TYR A 262 12.43 0.55 6.25
CA TYR A 262 13.86 0.32 6.06
C TYR A 262 14.68 0.80 7.26
N GLN A 263 14.22 1.83 7.97
CA GLN A 263 14.91 2.34 9.17
C GLN A 263 14.58 1.55 10.46
N ALA A 264 13.59 0.67 10.41
CA ALA A 264 13.19 -0.15 11.53
C ALA A 264 14.15 -1.31 11.84
N SER A 265 15.07 -1.65 10.93
CA SER A 265 16.08 -2.69 11.06
C SER A 265 17.46 -2.09 11.30
N ASP A 266 18.36 -2.79 12.02
CA ASP A 266 19.68 -2.30 12.40
C ASP A 266 20.62 -2.06 11.22
N SER A 267 20.58 -2.93 10.20
CA SER A 267 21.60 -2.97 9.16
C SER A 267 21.01 -3.08 7.76
N LEU A 268 21.82 -2.76 6.75
CA LEU A 268 21.48 -2.97 5.35
C LEU A 268 21.15 -4.45 5.06
N LYS A 269 21.87 -5.39 5.69
CA LYS A 269 21.65 -6.83 5.53
C LYS A 269 20.23 -7.23 6.02
N GLU A 270 19.83 -6.72 7.19
CA GLU A 270 18.50 -7.01 7.75
C GLU A 270 17.38 -6.35 6.93
N THR A 271 17.60 -5.14 6.43
CA THR A 271 16.65 -4.49 5.51
C THR A 271 16.50 -5.28 4.20
N ASN A 272 17.59 -5.81 3.65
CA ASN A 272 17.53 -6.66 2.45
C ASN A 272 16.76 -7.97 2.72
N LYS A 273 16.92 -8.58 3.90
CA LYS A 273 16.13 -9.75 4.31
C LYS A 273 14.64 -9.40 4.41
N SER A 274 14.30 -8.23 4.96
CA SER A 274 12.90 -7.79 5.04
C SER A 274 12.25 -7.65 3.66
N LEU A 275 12.98 -7.11 2.68
CA LEU A 275 12.51 -7.01 1.30
C LEU A 275 12.28 -8.39 0.66
N TRP A 276 13.21 -9.33 0.86
CA TRP A 276 13.03 -10.69 0.36
C TRP A 276 11.88 -11.41 1.07
N THR A 277 11.70 -11.23 2.38
CA THR A 277 10.53 -11.75 3.11
C THR A 277 9.23 -11.24 2.50
N ASN A 278 9.14 -9.93 2.24
CA ASN A 278 7.99 -9.35 1.56
C ASN A 278 7.77 -9.96 0.16
N GLY A 279 8.81 -10.09 -0.65
CA GLY A 279 8.71 -10.68 -2.00
C GLY A 279 8.26 -12.14 -1.98
N ILE A 280 8.77 -12.94 -1.05
CA ILE A 280 8.37 -14.34 -0.86
C ILE A 280 6.89 -14.42 -0.45
N LEU A 281 6.46 -13.58 0.49
CA LEU A 281 5.06 -13.51 0.92
C LEU A 281 4.14 -13.10 -0.23
N ALA A 282 4.53 -12.11 -1.04
CA ALA A 282 3.78 -11.69 -2.22
C ALA A 282 3.65 -12.81 -3.25
N LEU A 283 4.69 -13.63 -3.42
CA LEU A 283 4.69 -14.76 -4.34
C LEU A 283 3.83 -15.93 -3.83
N ILE A 284 3.91 -16.25 -2.52
CA ILE A 284 3.13 -17.34 -1.90
C ILE A 284 1.64 -16.96 -1.82
N SER A 285 1.32 -15.70 -1.54
CA SER A 285 -0.07 -15.24 -1.42
C SER A 285 -0.79 -15.15 -2.76
N ALA A 286 -0.07 -15.00 -3.87
CA ALA A 286 -0.69 -14.91 -5.19
C ALA A 286 -1.55 -16.14 -5.52
N PRO A 287 -1.07 -17.39 -5.49
CA PRO A 287 -1.91 -18.56 -5.75
C PRO A 287 -3.05 -18.71 -4.71
N LEU A 288 -2.92 -18.20 -3.49
CA LEU A 288 -4.02 -18.20 -2.53
C LEU A 288 -5.16 -17.29 -3.01
N PHE A 289 -4.89 -16.04 -3.37
CA PHE A 289 -5.94 -15.11 -3.77
C PHE A 289 -6.53 -15.44 -5.14
N TYR A 290 -5.71 -15.77 -6.14
CA TYR A 290 -6.20 -16.19 -7.45
C TYR A 290 -6.91 -17.54 -7.39
N GLY A 291 -6.39 -18.49 -6.62
CA GLY A 291 -7.01 -19.79 -6.37
C GLY A 291 -8.36 -19.67 -5.66
N MET A 292 -8.50 -18.72 -4.71
CA MET A 292 -9.78 -18.39 -4.10
C MET A 292 -10.81 -17.98 -5.16
N GLY A 293 -10.43 -17.11 -6.10
CA GLY A 293 -11.32 -16.69 -7.19
C GLY A 293 -11.73 -17.84 -8.10
N THR A 294 -10.80 -18.74 -8.44
CA THR A 294 -11.10 -19.94 -9.23
C THR A 294 -12.01 -20.89 -8.47
N MET A 295 -11.79 -21.11 -7.18
CA MET A 295 -12.65 -21.91 -6.31
C MET A 295 -14.07 -21.32 -6.24
N LEU A 296 -14.19 -19.99 -6.07
CA LEU A 296 -15.49 -19.32 -6.06
C LEU A 296 -16.22 -19.49 -7.40
N TYR A 297 -15.49 -19.42 -8.54
CA TYR A 297 -16.07 -19.69 -9.85
C TYR A 297 -16.66 -21.09 -9.93
N SER A 298 -15.89 -22.12 -9.55
CA SER A 298 -16.35 -23.51 -9.56
C SER A 298 -17.54 -23.72 -8.61
N PHE A 299 -17.51 -23.11 -7.41
CA PHE A 299 -18.60 -23.21 -6.45
C PHE A 299 -19.92 -22.65 -7.03
N TYR A 300 -19.91 -21.45 -7.59
CA TYR A 300 -21.12 -20.84 -8.16
C TYR A 300 -21.50 -21.42 -9.53
N ALA A 301 -20.65 -22.20 -10.17
CA ALA A 301 -21.00 -22.94 -11.37
C ALA A 301 -21.76 -24.24 -11.06
N HIS A 302 -21.48 -24.90 -9.91
CA HIS A 302 -21.96 -26.26 -9.61
C HIS A 302 -22.88 -26.34 -8.41
N GLU A 303 -22.68 -25.56 -7.35
CA GLU A 303 -23.34 -25.77 -6.06
C GLU A 303 -24.38 -24.69 -5.71
N ALA A 304 -24.19 -23.46 -6.14
CA ALA A 304 -25.08 -22.34 -5.82
C ALA A 304 -25.20 -21.36 -6.99
N VAL A 305 -26.23 -20.53 -6.99
CA VAL A 305 -26.46 -19.53 -8.03
C VAL A 305 -26.42 -18.13 -7.43
N LEU A 306 -25.62 -17.26 -8.00
CA LEU A 306 -25.60 -15.85 -7.60
C LEU A 306 -26.93 -15.16 -7.94
N PRO A 307 -27.42 -14.26 -7.07
CA PRO A 307 -28.64 -13.49 -7.34
C PRO A 307 -28.54 -12.70 -8.66
N LYS A 308 -29.67 -12.51 -9.35
CA LYS A 308 -29.72 -11.67 -10.56
C LYS A 308 -29.28 -10.25 -10.24
N GLY A 309 -28.37 -9.70 -11.06
CA GLY A 309 -27.83 -8.35 -10.85
C GLY A 309 -26.83 -8.25 -9.68
N PHE A 310 -26.25 -9.38 -9.26
CA PHE A 310 -25.25 -9.42 -8.18
C PHE A 310 -23.99 -8.61 -8.56
N ASN A 311 -23.54 -7.77 -7.62
CA ASN A 311 -22.26 -7.06 -7.78
C ASN A 311 -21.10 -7.98 -7.41
N THR A 312 -20.29 -8.39 -8.38
CA THR A 312 -19.18 -9.34 -8.20
C THR A 312 -18.09 -8.83 -7.28
N SER A 313 -17.96 -7.52 -7.04
CA SER A 313 -17.02 -6.99 -6.06
C SER A 313 -17.30 -7.47 -4.63
N SER A 314 -18.51 -7.95 -4.37
CA SER A 314 -18.94 -8.52 -3.09
C SER A 314 -18.93 -10.05 -3.04
N VAL A 315 -18.38 -10.74 -4.07
CA VAL A 315 -18.43 -12.21 -4.14
C VAL A 315 -17.73 -12.88 -2.96
N VAL A 316 -16.60 -12.34 -2.51
CA VAL A 316 -15.87 -12.89 -1.36
C VAL A 316 -16.66 -12.72 -0.04
N PRO A 317 -17.09 -11.50 0.36
CA PRO A 317 -17.89 -11.35 1.57
C PRO A 317 -19.23 -12.08 1.50
N TYR A 318 -19.86 -12.16 0.32
CA TYR A 318 -21.10 -12.92 0.13
C TYR A 318 -20.89 -14.42 0.42
N PHE A 319 -19.87 -15.02 -0.20
CA PHE A 319 -19.51 -16.42 0.06
C PHE A 319 -19.21 -16.67 1.55
N ILE A 320 -18.45 -15.77 2.20
CA ILE A 320 -18.16 -15.87 3.62
C ILE A 320 -19.44 -15.91 4.47
N LEU A 321 -20.40 -15.03 4.16
CA LEU A 321 -21.62 -14.89 4.97
C LEU A 321 -22.64 -15.99 4.72
N THR A 322 -22.67 -16.59 3.50
CA THR A 322 -23.65 -17.62 3.13
C THR A 322 -23.16 -19.05 3.42
N GLU A 323 -21.86 -19.30 3.21
CA GLU A 323 -21.33 -20.67 3.18
C GLU A 323 -20.46 -21.03 4.38
N MET A 324 -19.98 -20.03 5.14
CA MET A 324 -19.11 -20.30 6.27
C MET A 324 -19.88 -20.47 7.58
N PRO A 325 -19.44 -21.39 8.47
CA PRO A 325 -20.07 -21.54 9.78
C PRO A 325 -20.03 -20.24 10.58
N PRO A 326 -21.06 -19.97 11.44
CA PRO A 326 -21.01 -18.87 12.38
C PRO A 326 -19.73 -18.88 13.21
N PHE A 327 -19.24 -17.73 13.63
CA PHE A 327 -17.93 -17.46 14.22
C PHE A 327 -16.77 -17.49 13.20
N VAL A 328 -16.68 -18.53 12.35
CA VAL A 328 -15.67 -18.57 11.28
C VAL A 328 -15.94 -17.44 10.27
N ALA A 329 -17.19 -17.25 9.87
CA ALA A 329 -17.57 -16.13 9.01
C ALA A 329 -17.19 -14.77 9.64
N GLY A 330 -17.44 -14.58 10.94
CA GLY A 330 -17.02 -13.37 11.67
C GLY A 330 -15.50 -13.18 11.68
N LEU A 331 -14.72 -14.26 11.86
CA LEU A 331 -13.26 -14.22 11.83
C LEU A 331 -12.74 -13.87 10.43
N LEU A 332 -13.39 -14.36 9.37
CA LEU A 332 -13.03 -14.06 7.97
C LEU A 332 -13.40 -12.62 7.60
N ILE A 333 -14.51 -12.09 8.09
CA ILE A 333 -14.82 -10.65 7.97
C ILE A 333 -13.79 -9.81 8.74
N ALA A 334 -13.38 -10.27 9.93
CA ALA A 334 -12.27 -9.63 10.66
C ALA A 334 -10.95 -9.67 9.89
N ALA A 335 -10.69 -10.69 9.05
CA ALA A 335 -9.52 -10.70 8.16
C ALA A 335 -9.59 -9.61 7.07
N ILE A 336 -10.79 -9.29 6.55
CA ILE A 336 -10.98 -8.16 5.63
C ILE A 336 -10.71 -6.84 6.38
N PHE A 337 -11.19 -6.70 7.61
CA PHE A 337 -10.90 -5.53 8.45
C PHE A 337 -9.41 -5.42 8.76
N ALA A 338 -8.74 -6.53 9.03
CA ALA A 338 -7.30 -6.57 9.25
C ALA A 338 -6.50 -6.03 8.06
N ALA A 339 -6.88 -6.44 6.85
CA ALA A 339 -6.28 -5.95 5.60
C ALA A 339 -6.52 -4.44 5.37
N ALA A 340 -7.67 -3.93 5.78
CA ALA A 340 -7.93 -2.49 5.75
C ALA A 340 -7.09 -1.74 6.79
N GLN A 341 -7.12 -2.21 8.04
CA GLN A 341 -6.49 -1.54 9.17
C GLN A 341 -4.96 -1.49 9.07
N SER A 342 -4.28 -2.52 8.52
CA SER A 342 -2.83 -2.48 8.27
C SER A 342 -2.43 -1.36 7.32
N THR A 343 -3.22 -1.13 6.28
CA THR A 343 -3.00 -0.04 5.33
C THR A 343 -3.30 1.34 5.93
N ILE A 344 -4.37 1.46 6.71
CA ILE A 344 -4.78 2.71 7.37
C ILE A 344 -3.75 3.12 8.42
N SER A 345 -3.36 2.22 9.34
CA SER A 345 -2.41 2.50 10.42
C SER A 345 -1.04 2.91 9.87
N SER A 346 -0.56 2.23 8.84
CA SER A 346 0.67 2.56 8.14
C SER A 346 0.62 3.92 7.46
N SER A 347 -0.50 4.24 6.79
CA SER A 347 -0.73 5.55 6.16
C SER A 347 -0.76 6.67 7.21
N LEU A 348 -1.50 6.51 8.31
CA LEU A 348 -1.62 7.53 9.36
C LEU A 348 -0.28 7.79 10.06
N ASN A 349 0.48 6.73 10.39
CA ASN A 349 1.79 6.89 11.01
C ASN A 349 2.78 7.59 10.07
N SER A 350 2.75 7.27 8.77
CA SER A 350 3.66 7.86 7.78
C SER A 350 3.28 9.29 7.41
N ILE A 351 1.97 9.63 7.34
CA ILE A 351 1.50 11.03 7.24
C ILE A 351 2.03 11.83 8.42
N SER A 352 1.92 11.27 9.62
CA SER A 352 2.41 11.92 10.83
C SER A 352 3.92 12.13 10.81
N ALA A 353 4.70 11.16 10.31
CA ALA A 353 6.14 11.31 10.12
C ALA A 353 6.46 12.44 9.15
N CYS A 354 5.81 12.48 7.98
CA CYS A 354 6.02 13.53 6.97
C CYS A 354 5.71 14.93 7.54
N ILE A 355 4.55 15.13 8.13
CA ILE A 355 4.17 16.45 8.67
C ILE A 355 5.08 16.84 9.84
N SER A 356 5.44 15.91 10.73
CA SER A 356 6.30 16.20 11.87
C SER A 356 7.74 16.51 11.46
N ILE A 357 8.32 15.70 10.58
CA ILE A 357 9.76 15.76 10.25
C ILE A 357 10.01 16.72 9.07
N ASP A 358 9.20 16.63 8.00
CA ASP A 358 9.47 17.37 6.76
C ASP A 358 8.92 18.80 6.79
N ILE A 359 7.87 19.04 7.59
CA ILE A 359 7.24 20.36 7.68
C ILE A 359 7.53 21.00 9.04
N LYS A 360 7.02 20.42 10.14
CA LYS A 360 7.12 21.06 11.46
C LYS A 360 8.57 21.23 11.92
N GLN A 361 9.35 20.16 11.99
CA GLN A 361 10.75 20.29 12.46
C GLN A 361 11.61 21.08 11.50
N ARG A 362 11.33 21.02 10.20
CA ARG A 362 12.09 21.72 9.18
C ARG A 362 11.93 23.24 9.24
N PHE A 363 10.71 23.75 9.50
CA PHE A 363 10.43 25.18 9.50
C PHE A 363 10.38 25.81 10.91
N PHE A 364 9.96 25.05 11.92
CA PHE A 364 9.76 25.56 13.29
C PHE A 364 10.78 25.01 14.30
N GLY A 365 11.70 24.16 13.83
CA GLY A 365 12.70 23.53 14.69
C GLY A 365 12.15 22.34 15.49
N LYS A 366 13.10 21.63 16.15
CA LYS A 366 12.79 20.48 17.00
C LYS A 366 12.52 20.96 18.43
N GLY A 367 11.37 20.59 18.98
CA GLY A 367 11.02 20.82 20.39
C GLY A 367 11.51 19.70 21.31
N SER A 368 10.98 19.64 22.53
CA SER A 368 11.23 18.51 23.43
C SER A 368 10.64 17.22 22.85
N GLU A 369 11.24 16.07 23.16
CA GLU A 369 10.78 14.76 22.64
C GLU A 369 9.29 14.52 22.95
N ARG A 370 8.84 14.91 24.15
CA ARG A 370 7.41 14.82 24.53
C ARG A 370 6.52 15.67 23.64
N HIS A 371 6.94 16.89 23.33
CA HIS A 371 6.19 17.79 22.43
C HIS A 371 6.10 17.21 21.02
N GLU A 372 7.22 16.67 20.49
CA GLU A 372 7.28 16.06 19.17
C GLU A 372 6.34 14.84 19.05
N VAL A 373 6.36 13.95 20.05
CA VAL A 373 5.47 12.78 20.08
C VAL A 373 4.01 13.18 20.19
N ASN A 374 3.68 14.18 21.03
CA ASN A 374 2.31 14.67 21.15
C ASN A 374 1.83 15.33 19.86
N PHE A 375 2.68 16.09 19.18
CA PHE A 375 2.37 16.66 17.87
C PHE A 375 2.14 15.56 16.82
N ALA A 376 2.98 14.53 16.79
CA ALA A 376 2.81 13.39 15.92
C ALA A 376 1.45 12.69 16.14
N ARG A 377 1.07 12.50 17.39
CA ARG A 377 -0.23 11.94 17.77
C ARG A 377 -1.40 12.82 17.34
N LEU A 378 -1.28 14.14 17.49
CA LEU A 378 -2.28 15.09 17.01
C LEU A 378 -2.48 14.97 15.50
N VAL A 379 -1.40 14.86 14.74
CA VAL A 379 -1.46 14.67 13.28
C VAL A 379 -2.16 13.36 12.91
N ILE A 380 -1.92 12.26 13.64
CA ILE A 380 -2.62 10.98 13.43
C ILE A 380 -4.13 11.16 13.60
N ILE A 381 -4.56 11.86 14.65
CA ILE A 381 -5.98 12.11 14.90
C ILE A 381 -6.59 12.94 13.77
N ILE A 382 -5.95 14.08 13.41
CA ILE A 382 -6.47 14.98 12.37
C ILE A 382 -6.56 14.25 11.03
N ALA A 383 -5.50 13.58 10.60
CA ALA A 383 -5.46 12.83 9.35
C ALA A 383 -6.47 11.67 9.36
N GLY A 384 -6.60 10.98 10.49
CA GLY A 384 -7.54 9.88 10.67
C GLY A 384 -8.99 10.34 10.59
N ILE A 385 -9.35 11.42 11.31
CA ILE A 385 -10.70 12.01 11.26
C ILE A 385 -11.02 12.51 9.86
N PHE A 386 -10.06 13.14 9.16
CA PHE A 386 -10.25 13.58 7.78
C PHE A 386 -10.52 12.40 6.85
N GLY A 387 -9.68 11.35 6.88
CA GLY A 387 -9.87 10.15 6.04
C GLY A 387 -11.16 9.41 6.36
N PHE A 388 -11.52 9.28 7.64
CA PHE A 388 -12.78 8.70 8.09
C PHE A 388 -13.98 9.54 7.62
N GLY A 389 -13.97 10.86 7.83
CA GLY A 389 -15.04 11.76 7.36
C GLY A 389 -15.23 11.68 5.84
N MET A 390 -14.12 11.62 5.08
CA MET A 390 -14.20 11.43 3.62
C MET A 390 -14.79 10.06 3.26
N SER A 391 -14.49 9.00 4.02
CA SER A 391 -15.11 7.68 3.78
C SER A 391 -16.62 7.70 4.01
N LEU A 392 -17.10 8.41 5.03
CA LEU A 392 -18.54 8.61 5.27
C LEU A 392 -19.21 9.39 4.14
N TYR A 393 -18.52 10.40 3.60
CA TYR A 393 -19.01 11.13 2.42
C TYR A 393 -19.12 10.22 1.19
N LEU A 394 -18.13 9.35 0.96
CA LEU A 394 -18.17 8.36 -0.13
C LEU A 394 -19.30 7.35 0.04
N ILE A 395 -19.57 6.89 1.28
CA ILE A 395 -20.72 6.03 1.59
C ILE A 395 -22.03 6.74 1.23
N ALA A 396 -22.18 8.01 1.63
CA ALA A 396 -23.38 8.79 1.36
C ALA A 396 -23.58 9.09 -0.15
N SER A 397 -22.49 9.26 -0.91
CA SER A 397 -22.52 9.57 -2.36
C SER A 397 -22.70 8.35 -3.26
N ASN A 398 -22.62 7.12 -2.71
CA ASN A 398 -22.77 5.85 -3.42
C ASN A 398 -21.92 5.73 -4.71
N SER A 399 -20.62 6.03 -4.60
CA SER A 399 -19.67 6.09 -5.72
C SER A 399 -19.18 4.68 -6.11
N ASN A 400 -19.31 4.27 -7.37
CA ASN A 400 -19.09 2.88 -7.81
C ASN A 400 -17.71 2.60 -8.44
N ASP A 401 -16.95 3.62 -8.92
CA ASP A 401 -15.73 3.43 -9.72
C ASP A 401 -14.43 3.69 -8.93
N LEU A 402 -14.34 3.18 -7.70
CA LEU A 402 -13.27 3.57 -6.78
C LEU A 402 -11.95 2.83 -6.98
N TRP A 403 -11.94 1.63 -7.55
CA TRP A 403 -10.70 0.93 -7.87
C TRP A 403 -9.92 1.67 -8.95
N ASP A 404 -10.60 2.05 -10.02
CA ASP A 404 -9.97 2.80 -11.10
C ASP A 404 -9.54 4.20 -10.64
N LEU A 405 -10.34 4.83 -9.79
CA LEU A 405 -9.97 6.09 -9.13
C LEU A 405 -8.71 5.90 -8.26
N PHE A 406 -8.60 4.82 -7.50
CA PHE A 406 -7.41 4.52 -6.68
C PHE A 406 -6.16 4.34 -7.55
N LEU A 407 -6.25 3.56 -8.63
CA LEU A 407 -5.15 3.38 -9.57
C LEU A 407 -4.79 4.70 -10.27
N PHE A 408 -5.78 5.49 -10.66
CA PHE A 408 -5.59 6.78 -11.28
C PHE A 408 -4.88 7.77 -10.34
N VAL A 409 -5.36 7.92 -9.11
CA VAL A 409 -4.75 8.81 -8.10
C VAL A 409 -3.32 8.37 -7.76
N THR A 410 -3.05 7.06 -7.68
CA THR A 410 -1.70 6.52 -7.47
C THR A 410 -0.79 6.87 -8.64
N GLY A 411 -1.25 6.65 -9.86
CA GLY A 411 -0.50 6.99 -11.09
C GLY A 411 -0.25 8.49 -11.22
N LEU A 412 -1.21 9.31 -10.77
CA LEU A 412 -1.14 10.77 -10.89
C LEU A 412 -0.20 11.41 -9.87
N PHE A 413 -0.30 11.06 -8.59
CA PHE A 413 0.42 11.73 -7.51
C PHE A 413 1.62 10.93 -7.00
N GLY A 414 1.53 9.62 -6.98
CA GLY A 414 2.56 8.75 -6.43
C GLY A 414 3.69 8.47 -7.43
N VAL A 415 3.38 7.92 -8.57
CA VAL A 415 4.38 7.39 -9.51
C VAL A 415 5.36 8.45 -10.05
N PRO A 416 4.97 9.72 -10.33
CA PRO A 416 5.94 10.76 -10.70
C PRO A 416 7.05 10.99 -9.66
N LEU A 417 6.73 10.81 -8.35
CA LEU A 417 7.75 10.86 -7.30
C LEU A 417 8.80 9.76 -7.44
N ALA A 418 8.42 8.55 -7.84
CA ALA A 418 9.41 7.51 -8.14
C ALA A 418 10.36 7.92 -9.27
N GLY A 419 9.85 8.61 -10.29
CA GLY A 419 10.66 9.22 -11.35
C GLY A 419 11.67 10.25 -10.80
N VAL A 420 11.24 11.07 -9.84
CA VAL A 420 12.10 12.05 -9.15
C VAL A 420 13.20 11.37 -8.33
N PHE A 421 12.88 10.30 -7.58
CA PHE A 421 13.89 9.52 -6.86
C PHE A 421 14.86 8.85 -7.83
N ALA A 422 14.36 8.25 -8.89
CA ALA A 422 15.18 7.61 -9.91
C ALA A 422 16.14 8.59 -10.56
N VAL A 423 15.67 9.75 -11.07
CA VAL A 423 16.53 10.75 -11.68
C VAL A 423 17.57 11.31 -10.71
N GLY A 424 17.22 11.41 -9.41
CA GLY A 424 18.15 11.81 -8.36
C GLY A 424 19.31 10.84 -8.15
N ILE A 425 19.01 9.55 -8.17
CA ILE A 425 19.98 8.47 -7.93
C ILE A 425 20.81 8.18 -9.20
N PHE A 426 20.16 8.13 -10.37
CA PHE A 426 20.78 7.66 -11.61
C PHE A 426 21.42 8.76 -12.46
N THR A 427 21.32 10.05 -12.06
CA THR A 427 21.90 11.16 -12.83
C THR A 427 22.72 12.11 -11.96
N LYS A 428 23.74 12.76 -12.55
CA LYS A 428 24.55 13.79 -11.88
C LYS A 428 24.07 15.22 -12.15
N ARG A 429 23.48 15.45 -13.31
CA ARG A 429 23.21 16.84 -13.83
C ARG A 429 21.83 17.36 -13.49
N THR A 430 20.90 16.49 -13.09
CA THR A 430 19.54 16.92 -12.77
C THR A 430 19.53 17.92 -11.60
N ASN A 431 18.80 18.99 -11.77
CA ASN A 431 18.67 20.10 -10.84
C ASN A 431 17.20 20.29 -10.37
N THR A 432 17.00 21.18 -9.42
CA THR A 432 15.69 21.48 -8.82
C THR A 432 14.65 21.93 -9.83
N PHE A 433 15.01 22.78 -10.79
CA PHE A 433 14.10 23.27 -11.83
C PHE A 433 13.60 22.12 -12.71
N GLY A 434 14.54 21.32 -13.25
CA GLY A 434 14.18 20.16 -14.07
C GLY A 434 13.27 19.18 -13.33
N VAL A 435 13.54 18.93 -12.04
CA VAL A 435 12.71 18.04 -11.22
C VAL A 435 11.27 18.57 -11.03
N ILE A 436 11.11 19.88 -10.76
CA ILE A 436 9.76 20.46 -10.63
C ILE A 436 9.00 20.35 -11.95
N CYS A 437 9.64 20.72 -13.05
CA CYS A 437 9.02 20.64 -14.38
C CYS A 437 8.67 19.20 -14.77
N GLY A 438 9.61 18.25 -14.54
CA GLY A 438 9.38 16.85 -14.81
C GLY A 438 8.22 16.25 -13.98
N LEU A 439 8.13 16.63 -12.71
CA LEU A 439 7.04 16.22 -11.83
C LEU A 439 5.68 16.74 -12.33
N ILE A 440 5.59 18.04 -12.63
CA ILE A 440 4.38 18.67 -13.15
C ILE A 440 3.96 18.03 -14.47
N LEU A 441 4.90 17.87 -15.41
CA LEU A 441 4.62 17.24 -16.70
C LEU A 441 4.19 15.79 -16.54
N GLY A 442 4.80 15.02 -15.64
CA GLY A 442 4.39 13.65 -15.32
C GLY A 442 2.94 13.57 -14.86
N ILE A 443 2.52 14.50 -14.00
CA ILE A 443 1.13 14.63 -13.54
C ILE A 443 0.19 15.01 -14.69
N ILE A 444 0.54 16.04 -15.46
CA ILE A 444 -0.30 16.53 -16.58
C ILE A 444 -0.48 15.44 -17.63
N PHE A 445 0.59 14.76 -18.05
CA PHE A 445 0.50 13.72 -19.07
C PHE A 445 -0.31 12.51 -18.58
N ALA A 446 -0.18 12.13 -17.32
CA ALA A 446 -1.00 11.08 -16.72
C ALA A 446 -2.49 11.46 -16.73
N TYR A 447 -2.81 12.70 -16.37
CA TYR A 447 -4.18 13.21 -16.37
C TYR A 447 -4.78 13.24 -17.78
N VAL A 448 -4.06 13.80 -18.74
CA VAL A 448 -4.50 13.90 -20.15
C VAL A 448 -4.69 12.51 -20.75
N TYR A 449 -3.74 11.61 -20.52
CA TYR A 449 -3.83 10.23 -21.03
C TYR A 449 -5.06 9.49 -20.51
N ASN A 450 -5.38 9.64 -19.23
CA ASN A 450 -6.58 9.04 -18.64
C ASN A 450 -7.88 9.64 -19.22
N GLY A 451 -7.89 10.95 -19.50
CA GLY A 451 -9.05 11.64 -20.06
C GLY A 451 -9.31 11.32 -21.54
N VAL A 452 -8.24 11.16 -22.34
CA VAL A 452 -8.33 10.88 -23.79
C VAL A 452 -8.53 9.39 -24.06
N GLY A 453 -8.00 8.52 -23.20
CA GLY A 453 -7.93 7.07 -23.43
C GLY A 453 -9.08 6.28 -22.80
N LYS A 454 -10.35 6.63 -23.02
CA LYS A 454 -11.49 5.82 -22.56
C LYS A 454 -11.35 4.38 -23.08
N GLY A 455 -11.11 3.42 -22.17
CA GLY A 455 -10.88 2.00 -22.46
C GLY A 455 -9.43 1.54 -22.49
N ASN A 456 -8.46 2.44 -22.28
CA ASN A 456 -7.06 2.05 -22.13
C ASN A 456 -6.78 1.47 -20.74
N SER A 457 -5.81 0.57 -20.68
CA SER A 457 -5.38 -0.02 -19.40
C SER A 457 -4.84 1.03 -18.43
N PRO A 458 -5.29 1.08 -17.15
CA PRO A 458 -4.80 2.01 -16.14
C PRO A 458 -3.29 1.81 -15.84
N PHE A 459 -2.71 0.66 -16.18
CA PHE A 459 -1.28 0.39 -16.01
C PHE A 459 -0.37 1.26 -16.90
N TYR A 460 -0.89 1.78 -18.02
CA TYR A 460 -0.16 2.75 -18.83
C TYR A 460 0.02 4.09 -18.13
N VAL A 461 -0.95 4.51 -17.31
CA VAL A 461 -0.86 5.78 -16.56
C VAL A 461 0.41 5.81 -15.72
N SER A 462 0.71 4.71 -15.02
CA SER A 462 1.92 4.59 -14.20
C SER A 462 3.19 4.63 -15.04
N THR A 463 3.22 3.89 -16.15
CA THR A 463 4.37 3.87 -17.06
C THR A 463 4.66 5.24 -17.65
N ILE A 464 3.63 5.93 -18.13
CA ILE A 464 3.74 7.28 -18.72
C ILE A 464 4.18 8.29 -17.65
N SER A 465 3.51 8.28 -16.50
CA SER A 465 3.77 9.21 -15.41
C SER A 465 5.23 9.15 -14.93
N PHE A 466 5.76 7.94 -14.70
CA PHE A 466 7.17 7.75 -14.34
C PHE A 466 8.11 8.20 -15.44
N THR A 467 7.88 7.74 -16.68
CA THR A 467 8.78 7.99 -17.81
C THR A 467 8.85 9.48 -18.13
N VAL A 468 7.71 10.17 -18.19
CA VAL A 468 7.65 11.60 -18.43
C VAL A 468 8.35 12.37 -17.31
N ALA A 469 8.04 12.05 -16.03
CA ALA A 469 8.69 12.70 -14.90
C ALA A 469 10.21 12.54 -14.94
N PHE A 470 10.71 11.34 -15.20
CA PHE A 470 12.15 11.05 -15.29
C PHE A 470 12.82 11.78 -16.47
N VAL A 471 12.28 11.61 -17.69
CA VAL A 471 12.90 12.11 -18.93
C VAL A 471 12.89 13.63 -18.95
N PHE A 472 11.75 14.26 -18.65
CA PHE A 472 11.67 15.72 -18.66
C PHE A 472 12.43 16.36 -17.51
N ALA A 473 12.47 15.73 -16.31
CA ALA A 473 13.35 16.21 -15.24
C ALA A 473 14.81 16.24 -15.69
N TYR A 474 15.26 15.23 -16.41
CA TYR A 474 16.64 15.17 -16.93
C TYR A 474 16.88 16.19 -18.05
N ILE A 475 16.06 16.21 -19.09
CA ILE A 475 16.23 17.09 -20.26
C ILE A 475 16.15 18.57 -19.87
N LEU A 476 15.13 18.97 -19.10
CA LEU A 476 14.92 20.37 -18.73
C LEU A 476 16.01 20.90 -17.78
N SER A 477 16.73 20.04 -17.09
CA SER A 477 17.90 20.40 -16.29
C SER A 477 19.07 20.92 -17.12
N PHE A 478 19.12 20.68 -18.44
CA PHE A 478 20.14 21.25 -19.34
C PHE A 478 19.74 22.64 -19.82
N ILE A 479 18.45 22.96 -19.89
CA ILE A 479 17.95 24.25 -20.38
C ILE A 479 18.22 25.35 -19.36
N VAL A 480 18.02 25.08 -18.08
CA VAL A 480 18.28 26.04 -17.01
C VAL A 480 19.32 25.43 -16.05
N PRO A 481 20.61 25.70 -16.31
CA PRO A 481 21.66 25.18 -15.43
C PRO A 481 21.59 25.80 -14.04
N SER A 482 21.87 24.99 -12.99
CA SER A 482 21.89 25.49 -11.63
C SER A 482 22.99 26.50 -11.41
N LYS A 483 22.66 27.69 -10.88
CA LYS A 483 23.63 28.75 -10.52
C LYS A 483 24.64 28.26 -9.45
N HIS A 484 24.28 27.31 -8.61
CA HIS A 484 25.14 26.78 -7.56
C HIS A 484 25.25 25.27 -7.72
N LYS A 485 26.48 24.77 -7.92
CA LYS A 485 26.75 23.33 -7.91
C LYS A 485 26.55 22.81 -6.49
N LYS A 486 25.49 22.08 -6.28
CA LYS A 486 25.25 21.38 -5.03
C LYS A 486 26.23 20.22 -4.90
N ASP A 487 26.77 20.01 -3.71
CA ASP A 487 27.57 18.83 -3.44
C ASP A 487 26.66 17.60 -3.36
N ILE A 488 26.84 16.69 -4.32
CA ILE A 488 26.07 15.47 -4.48
C ILE A 488 26.85 14.22 -4.08
N THR A 489 28.00 14.42 -3.38
CA THR A 489 28.87 13.32 -2.96
C THR A 489 28.09 12.31 -2.12
N GLY A 490 28.14 11.06 -2.55
CA GLY A 490 27.45 9.96 -1.90
C GLY A 490 25.93 9.89 -2.11
N LEU A 491 25.36 10.74 -2.97
CA LEU A 491 23.90 10.79 -3.26
C LEU A 491 23.50 10.20 -4.61
N THR A 492 24.47 9.74 -5.40
CA THR A 492 24.23 9.12 -6.71
C THR A 492 24.96 7.79 -6.82
N ILE A 493 24.52 6.93 -7.76
CA ILE A 493 25.18 5.64 -8.03
C ILE A 493 26.66 5.78 -8.40
N PHE A 494 27.04 6.89 -9.03
CA PHE A 494 28.40 7.17 -9.44
C PHE A 494 29.35 7.45 -8.27
N GLU A 495 28.81 7.77 -7.09
CA GLU A 495 29.55 8.11 -5.87
C GLU A 495 29.03 7.33 -4.66
N LYS A 496 28.38 6.19 -4.91
CA LYS A 496 27.72 5.35 -3.92
C LYS A 496 28.59 5.00 -2.70
N HIS A 497 29.89 4.83 -2.90
CA HIS A 497 30.82 4.41 -1.83
C HIS A 497 31.40 5.58 -1.01
N LYS A 498 31.23 6.83 -1.45
CA LYS A 498 31.72 7.99 -0.71
C LYS A 498 30.79 8.36 0.45
N PRO A 499 31.29 8.82 1.63
CA PRO A 499 30.45 9.35 2.69
C PRO A 499 29.67 10.57 2.18
N SER A 500 28.42 10.74 2.62
CA SER A 500 27.63 11.91 2.23
C SER A 500 28.01 13.11 3.09
N THR A 501 28.38 14.22 2.46
CA THR A 501 28.66 15.49 3.11
C THR A 501 27.41 16.14 3.74
N TYR A 502 26.20 15.70 3.35
CA TYR A 502 24.94 16.13 3.97
C TYR A 502 24.85 15.70 5.44
N ILE A 503 25.32 14.50 5.76
CA ILE A 503 25.32 13.97 7.14
C ILE A 503 26.27 14.77 8.04
N SER A 504 27.44 15.14 7.55
CA SER A 504 28.40 15.92 8.33
C SER A 504 27.88 17.31 8.68
N LYS A 505 27.16 17.95 7.75
CA LYS A 505 26.58 19.29 7.95
C LYS A 505 25.36 19.30 8.89
N THR A 506 24.60 18.21 8.95
CA THR A 506 23.46 18.08 9.89
C THR A 506 23.89 17.64 11.27
N ALA A 507 24.99 16.88 11.40
CA ALA A 507 25.58 16.50 12.69
C ALA A 507 26.24 17.68 13.42
N THR A 508 26.77 18.66 12.69
CA THR A 508 27.39 19.88 13.26
C THR A 508 26.37 20.97 13.65
N LYS A 509 25.09 20.81 13.29
CA LYS A 509 23.98 21.73 13.65
C LYS A 509 23.10 21.19 14.79
N LYS A 510 23.38 20.03 15.32
CA LYS A 510 22.79 19.44 16.54
C LYS A 510 23.73 19.66 17.72
#